data_54f0b9457184d4eb8e3ffb770fe2f75b
#
_entry.id   54f0b9457184d4eb8e3ffb770fe2f75b
#
_cell.length_a   1.000
_cell.length_b   1.000
_cell.length_c   1.000
_cell.angle_alpha   90.00
_cell.angle_beta   90.00
_cell.angle_gamma   90.00
#
_symmetry.space_group_name_H-M   'P 1'
#
loop_
_entity.id
_entity.type
_entity.pdbx_description
1 polymer ?
#
loop_
_entity_poly.entity_id
_entity_poly.type
_entity_poly.pdbx_seq_one_letter_code
_entity_poly.pdbx_strand_id
1 'polypeptide(L)'
;STPIKSSAASDVYKRQRFKDALDDIFEFVRKANKYFDSRQPWITRDTDQKDCADTLFNCVQLIAGLAVLLYPFLPFSSEKVCGWLQLSPEWKRQQVEPGYRLPEIQVLFQRLDKKLVEEENERLERACPG
;
A
#
# COMPACT_ATOMS: atom_id res chain seq x y z
N SER A 1 2.05 -26.22 32.60
CA SER A 1 2.01 -24.99 31.83
C SER A 1 0.78 -24.16 32.19
N THR A 2 1.04 -22.95 32.56
CA THR A 2 -0.05 -22.01 32.88
C THR A 2 -0.65 -21.44 31.59
N PRO A 3 -1.99 -21.25 31.51
CA PRO A 3 -2.66 -20.67 30.33
C PRO A 3 -2.10 -19.29 29.93
N ILE A 4 -1.61 -18.53 30.88
CA ILE A 4 -1.05 -17.19 30.67
C ILE A 4 0.22 -17.25 29.79
N LYS A 5 1.12 -18.19 30.01
CA LYS A 5 2.32 -18.36 29.19
C LYS A 5 2.00 -18.78 27.76
N SER A 6 1.02 -19.65 27.58
CA SER A 6 0.54 -20.09 26.27
C SER A 6 -0.07 -18.94 25.48
N SER A 7 -0.87 -18.08 26.13
CA SER A 7 -1.47 -16.89 25.52
C SER A 7 -0.41 -15.86 25.13
N ALA A 8 0.57 -15.58 25.99
CA ALA A 8 1.65 -14.65 25.69
C ALA A 8 2.53 -15.12 24.53
N ALA A 9 2.87 -16.40 24.46
CA ALA A 9 3.61 -16.99 23.36
C ALA A 9 2.84 -16.90 22.05
N SER A 10 1.54 -17.14 22.06
CA SER A 10 0.66 -16.98 20.91
C SER A 10 0.61 -15.54 20.39
N ASP A 11 0.55 -14.56 21.30
CA ASP A 11 0.54 -13.14 20.94
C ASP A 11 1.86 -12.69 20.31
N VAL A 12 3.00 -13.13 20.86
CA VAL A 12 4.33 -12.87 20.29
C VAL A 12 4.46 -13.48 18.90
N TYR A 13 4.00 -14.71 18.73
CA TYR A 13 4.00 -15.40 17.44
C TYR A 13 3.15 -14.67 16.39
N LYS A 14 1.96 -14.22 16.74
CA LYS A 14 1.08 -13.45 15.86
C LYS A 14 1.71 -12.11 15.45
N ARG A 15 2.34 -11.41 16.39
CA ARG A 15 3.05 -10.15 16.10
C ARG A 15 4.22 -10.35 15.15
N GLN A 16 5.00 -11.41 15.32
CA GLN A 16 6.10 -11.75 14.43
C GLN A 16 5.60 -12.08 13.03
N ARG A 17 4.55 -12.87 12.89
CA ARG A 17 3.95 -13.18 11.58
C ARG A 17 3.41 -11.94 10.89
N PHE A 18 2.80 -11.03 11.62
CA PHE A 18 2.31 -9.77 11.10
C PHE A 18 3.45 -8.91 10.56
N LYS A 19 4.53 -8.79 11.33
CA LYS A 19 5.73 -8.07 10.91
C LYS A 19 6.38 -8.71 9.68
N ASP A 20 6.53 -10.02 9.67
CA ASP A 20 7.12 -10.75 8.56
C ASP A 20 6.30 -10.58 7.28
N ALA A 21 4.98 -10.64 7.38
CA ALA A 21 4.08 -10.41 6.26
C ALA A 21 4.25 -8.98 5.71
N LEU A 22 4.36 -8.00 6.58
CA LEU A 22 4.58 -6.61 6.19
C LEU A 22 5.95 -6.42 5.52
N ASP A 23 7.00 -7.04 6.05
CA ASP A 23 8.34 -7.01 5.46
C ASP A 23 8.36 -7.64 4.06
N ASP A 24 7.65 -8.74 3.85
CA ASP A 24 7.50 -9.39 2.55
C ASP A 24 6.78 -8.49 1.54
N ILE A 25 5.74 -7.80 1.98
CA ILE A 25 5.00 -6.83 1.15
C ILE A 25 5.93 -5.67 0.74
N PHE A 26 6.70 -5.13 1.66
CA PHE A 26 7.66 -4.06 1.34
C PHE A 26 8.78 -4.52 0.43
N GLU A 27 9.25 -5.75 0.55
CA GLU A 27 10.20 -6.33 -0.40
C GLU A 27 9.60 -6.41 -1.81
N PHE A 28 8.34 -6.81 -1.91
CA PHE A 28 7.62 -6.82 -3.18
C PHE A 28 7.49 -5.41 -3.77
N VAL A 29 7.20 -4.40 -2.94
CA VAL A 29 7.17 -2.99 -3.38
C VAL A 29 8.52 -2.55 -3.93
N ARG A 30 9.63 -2.91 -3.28
CA ARG A 30 10.98 -2.59 -3.78
C ARG A 30 11.26 -3.23 -5.13
N LYS A 31 10.86 -4.48 -5.32
CA LYS A 31 10.97 -5.18 -6.60
C LYS A 31 10.12 -4.52 -7.68
N ALA A 32 8.91 -4.10 -7.35
CA ALA A 32 8.04 -3.38 -8.27
C ALA A 32 8.63 -2.03 -8.69
N ASN A 33 9.18 -1.26 -7.74
CA ASN A 33 9.86 -0.01 -8.03
C ASN A 33 11.09 -0.22 -8.93
N LYS A 34 11.88 -1.26 -8.67
CA LYS A 34 13.02 -1.62 -9.48
C LYS A 34 12.63 -2.01 -10.90
N TYR A 35 11.54 -2.75 -11.06
CA TYR A 35 10.96 -3.07 -12.36
C TYR A 35 10.58 -1.81 -13.12
N PHE A 36 9.84 -0.90 -12.50
CA PHE A 36 9.43 0.37 -13.09
C PHE A 36 10.65 1.20 -13.55
N ASP A 37 11.66 1.32 -12.69
CA ASP A 37 12.89 2.05 -13.00
C ASP A 37 13.68 1.40 -14.14
N SER A 38 13.71 0.07 -14.21
CA SER A 38 14.43 -0.67 -15.25
C SER A 38 13.76 -0.55 -16.62
N ARG A 39 12.43 -0.45 -16.66
CA ARG A 39 11.67 -0.33 -17.90
C ARG A 39 11.62 1.09 -18.45
N GLN A 40 11.78 2.10 -17.61
CA GLN A 40 11.84 3.51 -17.97
C GLN A 40 10.68 3.95 -18.90
N PRO A 41 9.41 3.84 -18.44
CA PRO A 41 8.25 4.15 -19.29
C PRO A 41 8.20 5.60 -19.76
N TRP A 42 8.84 6.51 -19.02
CA TRP A 42 8.96 7.93 -19.41
C TRP A 42 9.82 8.13 -20.67
N ILE A 43 10.71 7.19 -21.01
CA ILE A 43 11.51 7.18 -22.22
C ILE A 43 10.79 6.39 -23.31
N THR A 44 10.29 5.21 -23.02
CA THR A 44 9.61 4.34 -23.99
C THR A 44 8.29 4.93 -24.48
N ARG A 45 7.70 5.85 -23.75
CA ARG A 45 6.54 6.61 -24.19
C ARG A 45 6.76 7.26 -25.57
N ASP A 46 7.94 7.77 -25.81
CA ASP A 46 8.29 8.47 -27.03
C ASP A 46 8.97 7.57 -28.08
N THR A 47 9.64 6.50 -27.64
CA THR A 47 10.42 5.60 -28.50
C THR A 47 9.70 4.31 -28.87
N ASP A 48 8.95 3.72 -27.92
CA ASP A 48 8.19 2.47 -28.10
C ASP A 48 6.92 2.50 -27.26
N GLN A 49 5.85 2.98 -27.87
CA GLN A 49 4.56 3.11 -27.18
C GLN A 49 3.98 1.78 -26.70
N LYS A 50 4.24 0.69 -27.44
CA LYS A 50 3.77 -0.65 -27.04
C LYS A 50 4.45 -1.12 -25.78
N ASP A 51 5.78 -0.98 -25.70
CA ASP A 51 6.55 -1.34 -24.50
C ASP A 51 6.15 -0.49 -23.29
N CYS A 52 5.93 0.81 -23.51
CA CYS A 52 5.41 1.70 -22.48
C CYS A 52 4.03 1.26 -21.98
N ALA A 53 3.12 0.94 -22.87
CA ALA A 53 1.77 0.47 -22.53
C ALA A 53 1.81 -0.83 -21.74
N ASP A 54 2.63 -1.80 -22.16
CA ASP A 54 2.81 -3.08 -21.47
C ASP A 54 3.39 -2.87 -20.08
N THR A 55 4.37 -1.99 -19.94
CA THR A 55 4.99 -1.65 -18.64
C THR A 55 3.97 -1.02 -17.71
N LEU A 56 3.20 -0.04 -18.18
CA LEU A 56 2.17 0.63 -17.37
C LEU A 56 1.05 -0.34 -16.98
N PHE A 57 0.65 -1.22 -17.88
CA PHE A 57 -0.33 -2.25 -17.58
C PHE A 57 0.14 -3.18 -16.46
N ASN A 58 1.38 -3.65 -16.54
CA ASN A 58 1.98 -4.49 -15.50
C ASN A 58 2.08 -3.74 -14.17
N CYS A 59 2.46 -2.46 -14.19
CA CYS A 59 2.51 -1.63 -12.99
C CYS A 59 1.13 -1.47 -12.35
N VAL A 60 0.08 -1.27 -13.13
CA VAL A 60 -1.30 -1.20 -12.61
C VAL A 60 -1.73 -2.52 -11.97
N GLN A 61 -1.37 -3.66 -12.57
CA GLN A 61 -1.63 -4.97 -11.96
C GLN A 61 -0.87 -5.15 -10.62
N LEU A 62 0.37 -4.69 -10.55
CA LEU A 62 1.14 -4.70 -9.30
C LEU A 62 0.49 -3.83 -8.22
N ILE A 63 0.02 -2.64 -8.58
CA ILE A 63 -0.69 -1.74 -7.66
C ILE A 63 -1.99 -2.39 -7.17
N ALA A 64 -2.75 -3.04 -8.05
CA ALA A 64 -3.95 -3.77 -7.69
C ALA A 64 -3.66 -4.88 -6.66
N GLY A 65 -2.62 -5.67 -6.89
CA GLY A 65 -2.18 -6.69 -5.96
C GLY A 65 -1.75 -6.11 -4.61
N LEU A 66 -0.99 -5.02 -4.63
CA LEU A 66 -0.56 -4.33 -3.41
C LEU A 66 -1.73 -3.73 -2.63
N ALA A 67 -2.72 -3.16 -3.30
CA ALA A 67 -3.91 -2.62 -2.64
C ALA A 67 -4.66 -3.70 -1.86
N VAL A 68 -4.79 -4.89 -2.45
CA VAL A 68 -5.42 -6.04 -1.78
C VAL A 68 -4.57 -6.54 -0.62
N LEU A 69 -3.26 -6.71 -0.80
CA LEU A 69 -2.34 -7.19 0.23
C LEU A 69 -2.22 -6.23 1.41
N LEU A 70 -2.24 -4.92 1.15
CA LEU A 70 -2.13 -3.89 2.18
C LEU A 70 -3.45 -3.57 2.87
N TYR A 71 -4.56 -4.10 2.41
CA TYR A 71 -5.87 -3.82 3.01
C TYR A 71 -5.92 -4.06 4.52
N PRO A 72 -5.39 -5.18 5.07
CA PRO A 72 -5.39 -5.40 6.52
C PRO A 72 -4.54 -4.39 7.31
N PHE A 73 -3.54 -3.76 6.67
CA PHE A 73 -2.62 -2.82 7.31
C PHE A 73 -3.05 -1.36 7.12
N LEU A 74 -3.52 -1.03 5.92
CA LEU A 74 -3.88 0.32 5.50
C LEU A 74 -5.28 0.31 4.84
N PRO A 75 -6.34 0.06 5.62
CA PRO A 75 -7.68 -0.15 5.04
C PRO A 75 -8.20 1.06 4.27
N PHE A 76 -8.02 2.27 4.79
CA PHE A 76 -8.55 3.49 4.16
C PHE A 76 -7.87 3.79 2.81
N SER A 77 -6.54 3.70 2.78
CA SER A 77 -5.77 3.93 1.55
C SER A 77 -6.04 2.84 0.52
N SER A 78 -6.12 1.60 0.95
CA SER A 78 -6.42 0.46 0.09
C SER A 78 -7.82 0.53 -0.50
N GLU A 79 -8.82 0.95 0.27
CA GLU A 79 -10.19 1.18 -0.23
C GLU A 79 -10.22 2.24 -1.32
N LYS A 80 -9.49 3.34 -1.15
CA LYS A 80 -9.40 4.39 -2.19
C LYS A 80 -8.79 3.86 -3.47
N VAL A 81 -7.67 3.14 -3.38
CA VAL A 81 -7.02 2.54 -4.56
C VAL A 81 -7.92 1.50 -5.22
N CYS A 82 -8.57 0.64 -4.44
CA CYS A 82 -9.53 -0.33 -4.97
C CYS A 82 -10.70 0.36 -5.68
N GLY A 83 -11.19 1.46 -5.14
CA GLY A 83 -12.24 2.27 -5.78
C GLY A 83 -11.79 2.84 -7.12
N TRP A 84 -10.56 3.34 -7.23
CA TRP A 84 -10.02 3.85 -8.49
C TRP A 84 -9.83 2.78 -9.55
N LEU A 85 -9.54 1.56 -9.13
CA LEU A 85 -9.31 0.41 -10.02
C LEU A 85 -10.55 -0.47 -10.20
N GLN A 86 -11.68 -0.09 -9.60
CA GLN A 86 -12.93 -0.88 -9.57
C GLN A 86 -12.72 -2.30 -9.05
N LEU A 87 -11.94 -2.43 -7.99
CA LEU A 87 -11.70 -3.69 -7.30
C LEU A 87 -12.55 -3.78 -6.03
N SER A 88 -12.89 -5.01 -5.64
CA SER A 88 -13.54 -5.25 -4.35
C SER A 88 -12.50 -5.20 -3.22
N PRO A 89 -12.79 -4.59 -2.07
CA PRO A 89 -11.87 -4.57 -0.93
C PRO A 89 -11.86 -5.93 -0.20
N GLU A 90 -11.70 -7.00 -0.95
CA GLU A 90 -11.62 -8.36 -0.45
C GLU A 90 -10.20 -8.91 -0.65
N TRP A 91 -9.74 -9.68 0.30
CA TRP A 91 -8.41 -10.26 0.26
C TRP A 91 -8.37 -11.49 -0.67
N LYS A 92 -8.47 -11.23 -1.99
CA LYS A 92 -8.40 -12.22 -3.05
C LYS A 92 -7.62 -11.66 -4.24
N ARG A 93 -7.08 -12.55 -5.06
CA ARG A 93 -6.40 -12.14 -6.29
C ARG A 93 -7.38 -11.45 -7.23
N GLN A 94 -7.07 -10.23 -7.62
CA GLN A 94 -7.88 -9.43 -8.53
C GLN A 94 -6.99 -8.83 -9.62
N GLN A 95 -7.58 -8.57 -10.78
CA GLN A 95 -6.88 -7.98 -11.91
C GLN A 95 -7.69 -6.82 -12.48
N VAL A 96 -6.98 -5.84 -13.03
CA VAL A 96 -7.59 -4.72 -13.75
C VAL A 96 -7.68 -5.10 -15.23
N GLU A 97 -8.82 -4.83 -15.85
CA GLU A 97 -9.02 -5.13 -17.28
C GLU A 97 -8.20 -4.20 -18.17
N PRO A 98 -7.69 -4.71 -19.32
CA PRO A 98 -6.99 -3.87 -20.29
C PRO A 98 -7.92 -2.77 -20.83
N GLY A 99 -7.37 -1.58 -21.04
CA GLY A 99 -8.12 -0.44 -21.56
C GLY A 99 -8.98 0.30 -20.54
N TYR A 100 -8.95 -0.10 -19.27
CA TYR A 100 -9.66 0.61 -18.21
C TYR A 100 -9.08 2.03 -18.04
N ARG A 101 -9.97 3.03 -18.02
CA ARG A 101 -9.56 4.42 -17.75
C ARG A 101 -9.64 4.70 -16.26
N LEU A 102 -8.53 5.17 -15.71
CA LEU A 102 -8.48 5.59 -14.31
C LEU A 102 -9.33 6.85 -14.10
N PRO A 103 -10.12 6.91 -13.02
CA PRO A 103 -10.80 8.14 -12.62
C PRO A 103 -9.79 9.17 -12.11
N GLU A 104 -10.28 10.32 -11.71
CA GLU A 104 -9.43 11.33 -11.07
C GLU A 104 -8.81 10.77 -9.79
N ILE A 105 -7.48 10.74 -9.76
CA ILE A 105 -6.72 10.19 -8.64
C ILE A 105 -6.34 11.32 -7.69
N GLN A 106 -6.60 11.10 -6.41
CA GLN A 106 -6.25 12.03 -5.34
C GLN A 106 -4.98 11.60 -4.62
N VAL A 107 -4.31 12.54 -3.99
CA VAL A 107 -3.13 12.24 -3.16
C VAL A 107 -3.57 11.43 -1.93
N LEU A 108 -2.98 10.23 -1.76
CA LEU A 108 -3.28 9.33 -0.64
C LEU A 108 -2.67 9.81 0.67
N PHE A 109 -1.42 10.27 0.60
CA PHE A 109 -0.65 10.67 1.76
C PHE A 109 -0.10 12.06 1.53
N GLN A 110 -0.36 12.95 2.49
CA GLN A 110 0.19 14.28 2.47
C GLN A 110 1.41 14.34 3.39
N ARG A 111 2.42 15.12 2.98
CA ARG A 111 3.56 15.36 3.84
C ARG A 111 3.11 16.19 5.04
N LEU A 112 3.37 15.68 6.23
CA LEU A 112 3.04 16.40 7.46
C LEU A 112 4.01 17.56 7.63
N ASP A 113 3.45 18.76 7.82
CA ASP A 113 4.23 19.94 8.16
C ASP A 113 4.56 19.93 9.66
N LYS A 114 5.71 20.44 10.03
CA LYS A 114 6.12 20.56 11.45
C LYS A 114 5.07 21.28 12.29
N LYS A 115 4.47 22.30 11.72
CA LYS A 115 3.41 23.07 12.37
C LYS A 115 2.21 22.22 12.76
N LEU A 116 1.81 21.28 11.90
CA LEU A 116 0.73 20.35 12.15
C LEU A 116 1.06 19.40 13.31
N VAL A 117 2.32 18.92 13.36
CA VAL A 117 2.81 18.06 14.43
C VAL A 117 2.80 18.79 15.77
N GLU A 118 3.24 20.05 15.79
CA GLU A 118 3.23 20.89 16.98
C GLU A 118 1.80 21.14 17.47
N GLU A 119 0.87 21.45 16.57
CA GLU A 119 -0.55 21.65 16.90
C GLU A 119 -1.18 20.38 17.50
N GLU A 120 -0.88 19.20 16.94
CA GLU A 120 -1.40 17.94 17.46
C GLU A 120 -0.77 17.58 18.81
N ASN A 121 0.51 17.85 19.03
CA ASN A 121 1.16 17.64 20.31
C ASN A 121 0.53 18.53 21.40
N GLU A 122 0.31 19.82 21.11
CA GLU A 122 -0.39 20.71 22.03
C GLU A 122 -1.80 20.23 22.34
N ARG A 123 -2.49 19.71 21.34
CA ARG A 123 -3.83 19.15 21.49
C ARG A 123 -3.82 17.91 22.40
N LEU A 124 -2.85 17.03 22.24
CA LEU A 124 -2.67 15.86 23.09
C LEU A 124 -2.33 16.24 24.54
N GLU A 125 -1.48 17.24 24.75
CA GLU A 125 -1.15 17.76 26.08
C GLU A 125 -2.37 18.36 26.77
N ARG A 126 -3.24 19.04 26.05
CA ARG A 126 -4.52 19.55 26.58
C ARG A 126 -5.51 18.43 26.89
N ALA A 127 -5.51 17.35 26.10
CA ALA A 127 -6.41 16.22 26.27
C ALA A 127 -5.99 15.30 27.42
N CYS A 128 -4.72 15.30 27.80
CA CYS A 128 -4.16 14.53 28.91
C CYS A 128 -3.52 15.46 29.96
N PRO A 129 -4.32 16.20 30.76
CA PRO A 129 -3.79 17.04 31.82
C PRO A 129 -3.30 16.17 32.98
N GLY A 130 -2.05 16.14 33.17
CA GLY A 130 -1.43 15.41 34.27
C GLY A 130 -0.24 14.67 33.88
#